data_e7c4ed97cd300c242c4e2bd8b4c0cd46
#
_entry.id   e7c4ed97cd300c242c4e2bd8b4c0cd46
#
_cell.length_a   1.000
_cell.length_b   1.000
_cell.length_c   1.000
_cell.angle_alpha   90.00
_cell.angle_beta   90.00
_cell.angle_gamma   90.00
#
_symmetry.space_group_name_H-M   'P 1'
#
loop_
_entity.id
_entity.type
_entity.pdbx_description
1 polymer ?
#
loop_
_entity_poly.entity_id
_entity_poly.type
_entity_poly.pdbx_seq_one_letter_code
_entity_poly.pdbx_strand_id
1 'polypeptide(L)'
;MKTKFLTKLSTFILMFAFGFSMHSQTITGSVTDENGVALPGATVLVEGTTNGVSTDFDGNYSINASSDDTLVFSFIGYASQSILVGSSSTINVTLNADNLLDEVVVTGYGSQKASNISGSVSIVSGEDVEKLKPLRIEDALQGQTGLNVISSPNPGGKPSVLIRGITSFSGTDPLVVIDGINSSLYDMDAISPSDIESVSVLKDASTTAMYGVRGGSGVIVITTKSGKKNQETVFSLDTSFGMQEVDHHIDVLNASQYAAMLNEGSVTSGGPLIFSDLSGLGVGTNWQKELFNAAPISTTNFSAS
;
A
#
# COMPACT_ATOMS: atom_id res chain seq x y z
N MET A 1 -40.71 -53.96 -3.90
CA MET A 1 -39.67 -52.97 -4.31
C MET A 1 -39.52 -51.81 -3.32
N LYS A 2 -40.57 -51.33 -2.69
CA LYS A 2 -40.52 -50.19 -1.75
C LYS A 2 -39.69 -50.44 -0.46
N THR A 3 -39.70 -51.64 0.08
CA THR A 3 -38.96 -51.96 1.31
C THR A 3 -37.44 -52.01 1.13
N LYS A 4 -36.92 -52.45 -0.04
CA LYS A 4 -35.48 -52.45 -0.35
C LYS A 4 -34.92 -51.08 -0.62
N PHE A 5 -35.75 -50.11 -1.01
CA PHE A 5 -35.36 -48.71 -1.21
C PHE A 5 -35.27 -47.99 0.15
N LEU A 6 -36.23 -48.22 1.05
CA LEU A 6 -36.21 -47.63 2.40
C LEU A 6 -34.99 -48.09 3.22
N THR A 7 -34.64 -49.42 3.12
CA THR A 7 -33.45 -49.93 3.83
C THR A 7 -32.15 -49.35 3.29
N LYS A 8 -32.02 -49.17 1.97
CA LYS A 8 -30.83 -48.51 1.38
C LYS A 8 -30.75 -47.01 1.72
N LEU A 9 -31.88 -46.32 1.77
CA LEU A 9 -31.94 -44.91 2.17
C LEU A 9 -31.60 -44.75 3.65
N SER A 10 -32.10 -45.66 4.53
CA SER A 10 -31.77 -45.64 5.96
C SER A 10 -30.30 -45.94 6.22
N THR A 11 -29.67 -46.86 5.47
CA THR A 11 -28.23 -47.17 5.59
C THR A 11 -27.37 -45.97 5.11
N PHE A 12 -27.80 -45.29 4.07
CA PHE A 12 -27.08 -44.08 3.56
C PHE A 12 -27.19 -42.92 4.53
N ILE A 13 -28.32 -42.66 5.16
CA ILE A 13 -28.52 -41.66 6.20
C ILE A 13 -27.71 -42.00 7.46
N LEU A 14 -27.65 -43.27 7.85
CA LEU A 14 -26.86 -43.70 9.00
C LEU A 14 -25.36 -43.57 8.75
N MET A 15 -24.90 -43.78 7.51
CA MET A 15 -23.49 -43.62 7.11
C MET A 15 -23.07 -42.13 7.05
N PHE A 16 -24.01 -41.22 6.74
CA PHE A 16 -23.77 -39.81 6.72
C PHE A 16 -23.77 -39.19 8.14
N ALA A 17 -24.49 -39.77 9.09
CA ALA A 17 -24.56 -39.33 10.48
C ALA A 17 -23.27 -39.65 11.27
N PHE A 18 -22.44 -40.59 10.82
CA PHE A 18 -21.20 -41.01 11.49
C PHE A 18 -19.95 -40.20 11.07
N GLY A 19 -20.09 -39.29 10.09
CA GLY A 19 -18.95 -38.58 9.46
C GLY A 19 -18.47 -37.31 10.14
N PHE A 20 -19.15 -36.79 11.17
CA PHE A 20 -18.78 -35.50 11.82
C PHE A 20 -18.47 -35.67 13.32
N SER A 21 -17.43 -36.44 13.62
CA SER A 21 -16.81 -36.34 14.97
C SER A 21 -15.77 -35.22 14.90
N MET A 22 -16.19 -33.97 15.11
CA MET A 22 -15.26 -32.88 15.41
C MET A 22 -14.61 -33.20 16.77
N HIS A 23 -13.37 -33.67 16.74
CA HIS A 23 -12.58 -33.83 17.96
C HIS A 23 -11.99 -32.46 18.33
N SER A 24 -12.72 -31.71 19.13
CA SER A 24 -12.15 -30.54 19.82
C SER A 24 -11.34 -31.07 21.00
N GLN A 25 -10.09 -30.69 21.07
CA GLN A 25 -9.21 -30.94 22.24
C GLN A 25 -8.92 -29.64 22.97
N THR A 26 -8.68 -29.74 24.25
CA THR A 26 -8.24 -28.58 25.06
C THR A 26 -6.75 -28.43 24.86
N ILE A 27 -6.34 -27.28 24.29
CA ILE A 27 -4.95 -26.89 24.13
C ILE A 27 -4.58 -25.95 25.25
N THR A 28 -3.48 -26.23 25.90
CA THR A 28 -2.91 -25.41 26.97
C THR A 28 -1.50 -24.97 26.60
N GLY A 29 -1.01 -23.94 27.23
CA GLY A 29 0.36 -23.46 27.01
C GLY A 29 0.61 -22.12 27.67
N SER A 30 1.80 -21.57 27.40
CA SER A 30 2.20 -20.26 27.92
C SER A 30 2.66 -19.35 26.79
N VAL A 31 2.42 -18.06 26.95
CA VAL A 31 2.90 -17.01 26.06
C VAL A 31 3.91 -16.16 26.80
N THR A 32 5.13 -16.08 26.24
CA THR A 32 6.24 -15.33 26.83
C THR A 32 6.84 -14.36 25.81
N ASP A 33 7.62 -13.42 26.25
CA ASP A 33 8.48 -12.60 25.39
C ASP A 33 9.82 -13.32 25.07
N GLU A 34 10.66 -12.70 24.27
CA GLU A 34 12.00 -13.19 23.90
C GLU A 34 12.96 -13.35 25.10
N ASN A 35 12.69 -12.68 26.22
CA ASN A 35 13.46 -12.78 27.47
C ASN A 35 12.88 -13.84 28.43
N GLY A 36 11.82 -14.53 28.02
CA GLY A 36 11.12 -15.53 28.84
C GLY A 36 10.17 -14.94 29.89
N VAL A 37 9.85 -13.64 29.80
CA VAL A 37 8.88 -12.98 30.69
C VAL A 37 7.48 -13.31 30.22
N ALA A 38 6.61 -13.73 31.14
CA ALA A 38 5.20 -14.02 30.84
C ALA A 38 4.47 -12.78 30.31
N LEU A 39 3.58 -12.96 29.33
CA LEU A 39 2.76 -11.91 28.74
C LEU A 39 1.30 -12.06 29.17
N PRO A 40 0.88 -11.42 30.30
CA PRO A 40 -0.49 -11.47 30.77
C PRO A 40 -1.41 -10.63 29.87
N GLY A 41 -2.60 -11.17 29.54
CA GLY A 41 -3.55 -10.50 28.69
C GLY A 41 -3.26 -10.63 27.17
N ALA A 42 -2.30 -11.48 26.79
CA ALA A 42 -2.13 -11.84 25.38
C ALA A 42 -3.37 -12.57 24.86
N THR A 43 -3.79 -12.26 23.66
CA THR A 43 -4.96 -12.85 23.01
C THR A 43 -4.56 -14.10 22.23
N VAL A 44 -5.26 -15.21 22.46
CA VAL A 44 -5.13 -16.47 21.72
C VAL A 44 -6.46 -16.72 21.02
N LEU A 45 -6.49 -16.70 19.69
CA LEU A 45 -7.70 -16.81 18.87
C LEU A 45 -7.57 -17.97 17.90
N VAL A 46 -8.64 -18.74 17.70
CA VAL A 46 -8.74 -19.71 16.60
C VAL A 46 -9.05 -18.94 15.32
N GLU A 47 -8.15 -19.04 14.32
CA GLU A 47 -8.23 -18.32 13.06
C GLU A 47 -9.57 -18.53 12.35
N GLY A 48 -10.17 -17.45 11.85
CA GLY A 48 -11.47 -17.50 11.15
C GLY A 48 -12.69 -17.70 12.06
N THR A 49 -12.52 -17.70 13.39
CA THR A 49 -13.62 -17.87 14.36
C THR A 49 -13.66 -16.75 15.40
N THR A 50 -14.68 -16.75 16.25
CA THR A 50 -14.76 -15.85 17.42
C THR A 50 -14.30 -16.55 18.72
N ASN A 51 -13.76 -17.79 18.61
CA ASN A 51 -13.30 -18.55 19.77
C ASN A 51 -11.90 -18.05 20.16
N GLY A 52 -11.82 -17.30 21.26
CA GLY A 52 -10.57 -16.74 21.76
C GLY A 52 -10.55 -16.63 23.27
N VAL A 53 -9.36 -16.65 23.83
CA VAL A 53 -9.08 -16.48 25.26
C VAL A 53 -7.92 -15.51 25.46
N SER A 54 -7.82 -14.94 26.67
CA SER A 54 -6.65 -14.16 27.08
C SER A 54 -5.81 -14.97 28.06
N THR A 55 -4.50 -14.75 28.04
CA THR A 55 -3.57 -15.35 29.02
C THR A 55 -3.79 -14.78 30.42
N ASP A 56 -3.54 -15.62 31.44
CA ASP A 56 -3.54 -15.23 32.86
C ASP A 56 -2.29 -14.42 33.25
N PHE A 57 -2.15 -14.12 34.57
CA PHE A 57 -1.02 -13.35 35.09
C PHE A 57 0.35 -14.03 34.88
N ASP A 58 0.36 -15.35 34.78
CA ASP A 58 1.57 -16.16 34.55
C ASP A 58 1.78 -16.47 33.04
N GLY A 59 0.96 -15.84 32.15
CA GLY A 59 1.01 -16.01 30.72
C GLY A 59 0.39 -17.29 30.20
N ASN A 60 -0.29 -18.10 31.06
CA ASN A 60 -0.89 -19.36 30.67
C ASN A 60 -2.26 -19.16 29.99
N TYR A 61 -2.60 -20.06 29.08
CA TYR A 61 -3.89 -20.08 28.41
C TYR A 61 -4.45 -21.49 28.29
N SER A 62 -5.75 -21.59 28.09
CA SER A 62 -6.46 -22.82 27.78
C SER A 62 -7.58 -22.53 26.80
N ILE A 63 -7.53 -23.15 25.62
CA ILE A 63 -8.50 -22.95 24.53
C ILE A 63 -8.90 -24.31 23.93
N ASN A 64 -10.16 -24.41 23.50
CA ASN A 64 -10.62 -25.58 22.77
C ASN A 64 -10.44 -25.38 21.28
N ALA A 65 -9.68 -26.26 20.63
CA ALA A 65 -9.43 -26.20 19.20
C ALA A 65 -9.33 -27.61 18.60
N SER A 66 -9.50 -27.72 17.29
CA SER A 66 -9.32 -28.94 16.53
C SER A 66 -7.87 -29.07 16.06
N SER A 67 -7.44 -30.29 15.71
CA SER A 67 -6.11 -30.52 15.13
C SER A 67 -5.81 -29.73 13.86
N ASP A 68 -6.85 -29.41 13.10
CA ASP A 68 -6.73 -28.70 11.81
C ASP A 68 -6.82 -27.17 11.97
N ASP A 69 -7.05 -26.69 13.20
CA ASP A 69 -7.17 -25.26 13.49
C ASP A 69 -5.78 -24.60 13.63
N THR A 70 -5.72 -23.31 13.28
CA THR A 70 -4.57 -22.45 13.51
C THR A 70 -4.87 -21.50 14.67
N LEU A 71 -3.99 -21.46 15.66
CA LEU A 71 -4.06 -20.50 16.75
C LEU A 71 -3.25 -19.25 16.40
N VAL A 72 -3.87 -18.07 16.53
CA VAL A 72 -3.24 -16.77 16.36
C VAL A 72 -3.00 -16.17 17.73
N PHE A 73 -1.73 -15.90 18.03
CA PHE A 73 -1.28 -15.27 19.27
C PHE A 73 -0.97 -13.81 18.98
N SER A 74 -1.55 -12.90 19.76
CA SER A 74 -1.31 -11.46 19.60
C SER A 74 -1.24 -10.74 20.94
N PHE A 75 -0.35 -9.77 21.07
CA PHE A 75 -0.21 -8.91 22.23
C PHE A 75 0.23 -7.50 21.78
N ILE A 76 -0.19 -6.46 22.51
CA ILE A 76 0.15 -5.08 22.15
C ILE A 76 1.67 -4.88 22.21
N GLY A 77 2.27 -4.44 21.11
CA GLY A 77 3.71 -4.24 20.99
C GLY A 77 4.52 -5.48 20.62
N TYR A 78 3.85 -6.57 20.22
CA TYR A 78 4.48 -7.82 19.78
C TYR A 78 3.94 -8.26 18.43
N ALA A 79 4.81 -8.86 17.62
CA ALA A 79 4.43 -9.44 16.34
C ALA A 79 3.49 -10.63 16.54
N SER A 80 2.35 -10.64 15.85
CA SER A 80 1.41 -11.76 15.92
C SER A 80 2.01 -13.02 15.30
N GLN A 81 1.79 -14.17 15.93
CA GLN A 81 2.27 -15.47 15.47
C GLN A 81 1.12 -16.45 15.29
N SER A 82 1.12 -17.18 14.16
CA SER A 82 0.12 -18.20 13.84
C SER A 82 0.75 -19.58 13.92
N ILE A 83 0.12 -20.52 14.65
CA ILE A 83 0.62 -21.87 14.86
C ILE A 83 -0.50 -22.87 14.61
N LEU A 84 -0.26 -23.86 13.75
CA LEU A 84 -1.17 -24.98 13.53
C LEU A 84 -1.18 -25.88 14.77
N VAL A 85 -2.35 -26.23 15.26
CA VAL A 85 -2.54 -27.06 16.47
C VAL A 85 -1.95 -28.46 16.30
N GLY A 86 -2.26 -29.13 15.20
CA GLY A 86 -1.77 -30.50 14.95
C GLY A 86 -2.21 -31.49 16.02
N SER A 87 -1.30 -32.36 16.44
CA SER A 87 -1.53 -33.38 17.49
C SER A 87 -1.08 -32.93 18.89
N SER A 88 -0.65 -31.68 19.04
CA SER A 88 -0.10 -31.17 20.31
C SER A 88 -1.21 -30.69 21.23
N SER A 89 -1.21 -31.17 22.48
CA SER A 89 -2.10 -30.66 23.54
C SER A 89 -1.50 -29.49 24.35
N THR A 90 -0.20 -29.21 24.15
CA THR A 90 0.48 -28.10 24.79
C THR A 90 1.30 -27.35 23.75
N ILE A 91 1.06 -26.03 23.65
CA ILE A 91 1.73 -25.14 22.70
C ILE A 91 2.23 -23.91 23.47
N ASN A 92 3.55 -23.83 23.69
CA ASN A 92 4.19 -22.67 24.27
C ASN A 92 4.70 -21.76 23.17
N VAL A 93 4.47 -20.44 23.29
CA VAL A 93 4.76 -19.47 22.27
C VAL A 93 5.62 -18.35 22.84
N THR A 94 6.67 -18.01 22.12
CA THR A 94 7.48 -16.83 22.41
C THR A 94 7.14 -15.77 21.37
N LEU A 95 6.53 -14.67 21.79
CA LEU A 95 6.28 -13.53 20.91
C LEU A 95 7.52 -12.62 20.89
N ASN A 96 7.94 -12.26 19.71
CA ASN A 96 8.98 -11.26 19.54
C ASN A 96 8.36 -9.87 19.61
N ALA A 97 9.07 -8.92 20.21
CA ALA A 97 8.63 -7.53 20.19
C ALA A 97 8.39 -7.11 18.73
N ASP A 98 7.23 -6.49 18.50
CA ASP A 98 6.90 -5.98 17.17
C ASP A 98 7.82 -4.79 16.90
N ASN A 99 8.87 -5.03 16.12
CA ASN A 99 9.85 -4.02 15.75
C ASN A 99 9.29 -2.96 14.80
N LEU A 100 7.96 -2.84 14.66
CA LEU A 100 7.34 -1.67 14.02
C LEU A 100 7.76 -0.34 14.67
N LEU A 101 8.35 -0.38 15.89
CA LEU A 101 8.97 0.78 16.54
C LEU A 101 10.46 0.95 16.23
N ASP A 102 11.09 -0.04 15.60
CA ASP A 102 12.49 0.02 15.17
C ASP A 102 12.65 0.37 13.69
N GLU A 103 11.62 0.97 13.08
CA GLU A 103 11.72 1.50 11.74
C GLU A 103 12.86 2.54 11.70
N VAL A 104 13.93 2.14 11.03
CA VAL A 104 15.13 2.97 10.92
C VAL A 104 14.89 3.97 9.81
N VAL A 105 14.74 5.23 10.19
CA VAL A 105 14.70 6.34 9.23
C VAL A 105 16.11 6.65 8.79
N VAL A 106 16.39 6.48 7.53
CA VAL A 106 17.63 7.01 6.94
C VAL A 106 17.49 8.52 6.85
N THR A 107 18.17 9.21 7.74
CA THR A 107 18.38 10.66 7.63
C THR A 107 19.71 10.87 6.92
N GLY A 108 19.77 11.78 5.95
CA GLY A 108 20.80 12.02 4.93
C GLY A 108 22.28 11.68 5.21
N TYR A 109 22.70 11.56 6.46
CA TYR A 109 24.06 11.18 6.87
C TYR A 109 24.10 10.08 7.94
N GLY A 110 23.00 9.42 8.20
CA GLY A 110 22.91 8.33 9.17
C GLY A 110 21.53 7.76 9.30
N SER A 111 21.42 6.62 9.98
CA SER A 111 20.14 6.00 10.31
C SER A 111 19.80 6.28 11.76
N GLN A 112 18.59 6.72 12.04
CA GLN A 112 18.06 6.89 13.39
C GLN A 112 16.75 6.11 13.54
N LYS A 113 16.49 5.60 14.74
CA LYS A 113 15.19 5.00 15.03
C LYS A 113 14.09 6.05 14.87
N ALA A 114 12.97 5.69 14.24
CA ALA A 114 11.83 6.61 14.06
C ALA A 114 11.38 7.24 15.38
N SER A 115 11.46 6.48 16.49
CA SER A 115 11.15 6.94 17.85
C SER A 115 12.05 8.07 18.36
N ASN A 116 13.27 8.23 17.82
CA ASN A 116 14.24 9.23 18.22
C ASN A 116 14.15 10.52 17.40
N ILE A 117 13.29 10.55 16.38
CA ILE A 117 13.14 11.71 15.52
C ILE A 117 12.06 12.62 16.11
N SER A 118 12.47 13.81 16.57
CA SER A 118 11.56 14.79 17.16
C SER A 118 10.63 15.48 16.17
N GLY A 119 10.71 15.16 14.87
CA GLY A 119 9.93 15.77 13.79
C GLY A 119 8.86 14.86 13.21
N SER A 120 7.91 15.46 12.46
CA SER A 120 6.89 14.70 11.75
C SER A 120 7.48 14.03 10.51
N VAL A 121 7.64 12.72 10.56
CA VAL A 121 8.08 11.89 9.46
C VAL A 121 6.95 10.93 9.10
N SER A 122 6.68 10.71 7.81
CA SER A 122 5.87 9.60 7.33
C SER A 122 6.80 8.58 6.69
N ILE A 123 6.59 7.32 7.03
CA ILE A 123 7.37 6.22 6.50
C ILE A 123 6.41 5.28 5.78
N VAL A 124 6.81 4.83 4.60
CA VAL A 124 6.12 3.79 3.82
C VAL A 124 7.12 2.66 3.66
N SER A 125 6.78 1.50 4.20
CA SER A 125 7.64 0.32 4.10
C SER A 125 7.63 -0.25 2.68
N GLY A 126 8.71 -0.93 2.29
CA GLY A 126 8.77 -1.64 1.00
C GLY A 126 7.65 -2.66 0.84
N GLU A 127 7.25 -3.33 1.92
CA GLU A 127 6.11 -4.26 1.91
C GLU A 127 4.79 -3.57 1.56
N ASP A 128 4.56 -2.36 2.07
CA ASP A 128 3.34 -1.61 1.75
C ASP A 128 3.37 -1.12 0.30
N VAL A 129 4.54 -0.71 -0.19
CA VAL A 129 4.72 -0.40 -1.61
C VAL A 129 4.43 -1.64 -2.47
N GLU A 130 4.94 -2.80 -2.11
CA GLU A 130 4.69 -4.05 -2.84
C GLU A 130 3.21 -4.47 -2.82
N LYS A 131 2.50 -4.29 -1.69
CA LYS A 131 1.07 -4.59 -1.59
C LYS A 131 0.21 -3.70 -2.49
N LEU A 132 0.55 -2.43 -2.59
CA LEU A 132 -0.16 -1.45 -3.42
C LEU A 132 0.08 -1.67 -4.92
N LYS A 133 1.22 -2.29 -5.30
CA LYS A 133 1.67 -2.49 -6.69
C LYS A 133 1.51 -1.22 -7.55
N PRO A 134 2.02 -0.08 -7.08
CA PRO A 134 1.87 1.18 -7.78
C PRO A 134 2.66 1.15 -9.09
N LEU A 135 2.20 1.89 -10.09
CA LEU A 135 2.96 2.09 -11.32
C LEU A 135 4.18 2.97 -11.09
N ARG A 136 4.08 3.90 -10.13
CA ARG A 136 5.11 4.87 -9.77
C ARG A 136 5.24 4.97 -8.26
N ILE A 137 6.41 5.33 -7.79
CA ILE A 137 6.69 5.50 -6.35
C ILE A 137 5.79 6.58 -5.73
N GLU A 138 5.53 7.66 -6.47
CA GLU A 138 4.65 8.75 -6.03
C GLU A 138 3.23 8.26 -5.70
N ASP A 139 2.72 7.27 -6.45
CA ASP A 139 1.39 6.71 -6.20
C ASP A 139 1.34 5.98 -4.86
N ALA A 140 2.45 5.36 -4.43
CA ALA A 140 2.55 4.73 -3.10
C ALA A 140 2.53 5.75 -1.95
N LEU A 141 2.85 7.01 -2.23
CA LEU A 141 2.82 8.08 -1.23
C LEU A 141 1.44 8.70 -1.07
N GLN A 142 0.49 8.37 -1.95
CA GLN A 142 -0.88 8.88 -1.89
C GLN A 142 -1.57 8.40 -0.60
N GLY A 143 -2.27 9.33 0.07
CA GLY A 143 -2.96 9.04 1.34
C GLY A 143 -2.09 9.23 2.59
N GLN A 144 -0.79 9.48 2.44
CA GLN A 144 0.07 9.78 3.59
C GLN A 144 -0.25 11.15 4.17
N THR A 145 -0.30 11.24 5.50
CA THR A 145 -0.65 12.49 6.20
C THR A 145 0.32 13.62 5.85
N GLY A 146 -0.23 14.74 5.36
CA GLY A 146 0.56 15.93 5.02
C GLY A 146 1.24 15.88 3.65
N LEU A 147 0.94 14.87 2.84
CA LEU A 147 1.30 14.80 1.43
C LEU A 147 0.05 14.98 0.56
N ASN A 148 0.24 15.67 -0.54
CA ASN A 148 -0.75 15.80 -1.59
C ASN A 148 -0.12 15.35 -2.91
N VAL A 149 -0.51 14.19 -3.40
CA VAL A 149 -0.09 13.65 -4.69
C VAL A 149 -1.18 13.97 -5.70
N ILE A 150 -0.87 14.85 -6.64
CA ILE A 150 -1.81 15.31 -7.68
C ILE A 150 -1.44 14.57 -8.96
N SER A 151 -2.31 13.66 -9.38
CA SER A 151 -2.15 12.94 -10.63
C SER A 151 -2.15 13.90 -11.82
N SER A 152 -1.32 13.63 -12.82
CA SER A 152 -1.31 14.42 -14.05
C SER A 152 -2.61 14.20 -14.83
N PRO A 153 -3.22 15.26 -15.35
CA PRO A 153 -4.38 15.11 -16.23
C PRO A 153 -4.02 14.49 -17.60
N ASN A 154 -2.73 14.47 -17.94
CA ASN A 154 -2.26 13.90 -19.19
C ASN A 154 -1.94 12.42 -19.01
N PRO A 155 -2.38 11.54 -19.91
CA PRO A 155 -1.98 10.13 -19.90
C PRO A 155 -0.46 9.98 -19.90
N GLY A 156 0.07 9.18 -18.99
CA GLY A 156 1.52 9.01 -18.80
C GLY A 156 2.25 10.22 -18.19
N GLY A 157 1.54 11.30 -17.86
CA GLY A 157 2.11 12.46 -17.19
C GLY A 157 2.55 12.14 -15.76
N LYS A 158 3.54 12.90 -15.26
CA LYS A 158 4.05 12.70 -13.90
C LYS A 158 3.14 13.35 -12.87
N PRO A 159 2.88 12.69 -11.75
CA PRO A 159 2.18 13.30 -10.62
C PRO A 159 3.06 14.40 -10.00
N SER A 160 2.42 15.42 -9.46
CA SER A 160 3.06 16.44 -8.63
C SER A 160 2.91 16.04 -7.18
N VAL A 161 4.00 16.12 -6.41
CA VAL A 161 4.02 15.83 -4.99
C VAL A 161 4.23 17.11 -4.20
N LEU A 162 3.28 17.44 -3.33
CA LEU A 162 3.36 18.60 -2.45
C LEU A 162 3.42 18.14 -1.00
N ILE A 163 4.39 18.64 -0.25
CA ILE A 163 4.51 18.39 1.19
C ILE A 163 4.01 19.63 1.94
N ARG A 164 2.91 19.46 2.70
CA ARG A 164 2.25 20.55 3.45
C ARG A 164 1.78 21.73 2.59
N GLY A 165 1.58 21.52 1.29
CA GLY A 165 1.06 22.52 0.35
C GLY A 165 2.14 23.32 -0.36
N ILE A 166 1.73 24.48 -0.92
CA ILE A 166 2.62 25.36 -1.70
C ILE A 166 3.43 26.20 -0.73
N THR A 167 4.73 25.99 -0.69
CA THR A 167 5.66 26.68 0.21
C THR A 167 6.40 27.84 -0.45
N SER A 168 6.45 27.88 -1.79
CA SER A 168 7.19 28.90 -2.55
C SER A 168 6.54 29.15 -3.91
N PHE A 169 6.67 30.38 -4.40
CA PHE A 169 6.28 30.77 -5.77
C PHE A 169 7.29 30.34 -6.84
N SER A 170 8.51 29.98 -6.43
CA SER A 170 9.63 29.67 -7.34
C SER A 170 9.81 28.17 -7.58
N GLY A 171 9.06 27.32 -6.88
CA GLY A 171 9.12 25.88 -6.96
C GLY A 171 8.65 25.25 -5.67
N THR A 172 7.86 24.21 -5.77
CA THR A 172 7.24 23.50 -4.62
C THR A 172 7.65 22.04 -4.56
N ASP A 173 8.48 21.60 -5.51
CA ASP A 173 8.92 20.22 -5.58
C ASP A 173 9.80 19.89 -4.38
N PRO A 174 9.54 18.78 -3.68
CA PRO A 174 10.38 18.30 -2.61
C PRO A 174 11.75 17.84 -3.16
N LEU A 175 12.76 17.92 -2.32
CA LEU A 175 14.05 17.31 -2.62
C LEU A 175 13.88 15.79 -2.52
N VAL A 176 14.36 15.06 -3.52
CA VAL A 176 14.45 13.60 -3.47
C VAL A 176 15.88 13.20 -3.13
N VAL A 177 16.02 12.23 -2.25
CA VAL A 177 17.32 11.64 -1.87
C VAL A 177 17.21 10.13 -2.05
N ILE A 178 18.03 9.56 -2.91
CA ILE A 178 18.04 8.13 -3.22
C ILE A 178 19.36 7.57 -2.72
N ASP A 179 19.31 6.66 -1.75
CA ASP A 179 20.48 6.05 -1.11
C ASP A 179 21.56 7.08 -0.70
N GLY A 180 21.11 8.23 -0.15
CA GLY A 180 21.97 9.32 0.28
C GLY A 180 22.42 10.28 -0.83
N ILE A 181 22.03 10.06 -2.08
CA ILE A 181 22.36 10.91 -3.23
C ILE A 181 21.20 11.87 -3.50
N ASN A 182 21.49 13.18 -3.53
CA ASN A 182 20.50 14.18 -3.88
C ASN A 182 20.07 14.03 -5.34
N SER A 183 18.79 13.85 -5.54
CA SER A 183 18.14 13.57 -6.82
C SER A 183 16.94 14.49 -7.03
N SER A 184 16.18 14.27 -8.07
CA SER A 184 14.95 15.00 -8.39
C SER A 184 13.76 14.05 -8.43
N LEU A 185 12.52 14.59 -8.45
CA LEU A 185 11.31 13.78 -8.70
C LEU A 185 11.40 12.99 -10.03
N TYR A 186 12.14 13.50 -11.01
CA TYR A 186 12.31 12.84 -12.30
C TYR A 186 13.15 11.56 -12.19
N ASP A 187 14.07 11.51 -11.25
CA ASP A 187 14.97 10.37 -11.07
C ASP A 187 14.27 9.19 -10.37
N MET A 188 13.12 9.44 -9.71
CA MET A 188 12.30 8.38 -9.09
C MET A 188 11.78 7.37 -10.12
N ASP A 189 11.51 7.79 -11.35
CA ASP A 189 11.03 6.89 -12.42
C ASP A 189 12.07 5.82 -12.81
N ALA A 190 13.34 6.02 -12.47
CA ALA A 190 14.41 5.06 -12.77
C ALA A 190 14.46 3.90 -11.79
N ILE A 191 13.73 3.98 -10.65
CA ILE A 191 13.71 2.96 -9.62
C ILE A 191 12.42 2.17 -9.72
N SER A 192 12.55 0.83 -9.74
CA SER A 192 11.36 -0.02 -9.62
C SER A 192 10.77 0.07 -8.21
N PRO A 193 9.44 0.20 -8.06
CA PRO A 193 8.80 0.11 -6.76
C PRO A 193 9.14 -1.18 -5.99
N SER A 194 9.43 -2.28 -6.69
CA SER A 194 9.84 -3.57 -6.10
C SER A 194 11.23 -3.52 -5.43
N ASP A 195 12.09 -2.57 -5.83
CA ASP A 195 13.45 -2.46 -5.31
C ASP A 195 13.55 -1.53 -4.08
N ILE A 196 12.42 -1.02 -3.61
CA ILE A 196 12.36 -0.12 -2.46
C ILE A 196 12.35 -0.92 -1.16
N GLU A 197 13.21 -0.55 -0.22
CA GLU A 197 13.17 -1.00 1.16
C GLU A 197 12.27 -0.11 2.02
N SER A 198 12.39 1.22 1.85
CA SER A 198 11.52 2.19 2.52
C SER A 198 11.51 3.55 1.82
N VAL A 199 10.43 4.29 2.01
CA VAL A 199 10.31 5.70 1.62
C VAL A 199 9.97 6.52 2.86
N SER A 200 10.87 7.44 3.24
CA SER A 200 10.68 8.35 4.36
C SER A 200 10.42 9.77 3.88
N VAL A 201 9.35 10.39 4.35
CA VAL A 201 9.02 11.77 3.99
C VAL A 201 9.23 12.68 5.19
N LEU A 202 10.24 13.53 5.07
CA LEU A 202 10.62 14.53 6.08
C LEU A 202 9.84 15.82 5.82
N LYS A 203 8.98 16.18 6.76
CA LYS A 203 8.01 17.27 6.57
C LYS A 203 8.34 18.51 7.37
N ASP A 204 9.10 18.38 8.46
CA ASP A 204 9.41 19.47 9.37
C ASP A 204 10.79 20.06 9.12
N ALA A 205 10.93 21.35 9.37
CA ALA A 205 12.20 22.07 9.24
C ALA A 205 13.32 21.47 10.10
N SER A 206 12.99 20.90 11.27
CA SER A 206 13.95 20.22 12.13
C SER A 206 14.58 18.99 11.48
N THR A 207 13.80 18.23 10.71
CA THR A 207 14.26 17.02 10.01
C THR A 207 14.89 17.33 8.65
N THR A 208 14.45 18.42 7.99
CA THR A 208 14.97 18.80 6.68
C THR A 208 16.17 19.75 6.74
N ALA A 209 16.51 20.31 7.92
CA ALA A 209 17.60 21.27 8.10
C ALA A 209 18.95 20.76 7.57
N MET A 210 19.22 19.47 7.70
CA MET A 210 20.46 18.85 7.20
C MET A 210 20.64 18.92 5.68
N TYR A 211 19.53 19.08 4.95
CA TYR A 211 19.53 19.23 3.49
C TYR A 211 19.60 20.69 3.03
N GLY A 212 19.71 21.63 4.00
CA GLY A 212 19.83 23.05 3.75
C GLY A 212 18.62 23.64 3.01
N VAL A 213 18.86 24.66 2.19
CA VAL A 213 17.80 25.39 1.47
C VAL A 213 16.99 24.49 0.54
N ARG A 214 17.60 23.47 -0.02
CA ARG A 214 16.92 22.52 -0.93
C ARG A 214 15.84 21.67 -0.24
N GLY A 215 15.95 21.47 1.08
CA GLY A 215 14.96 20.79 1.90
C GLY A 215 13.76 21.65 2.30
N GLY A 216 13.69 22.91 1.86
CA GLY A 216 12.65 23.87 2.28
C GLY A 216 11.22 23.46 1.91
N SER A 217 11.03 22.74 0.81
CA SER A 217 9.74 22.19 0.37
C SER A 217 9.49 20.76 0.89
N GLY A 218 10.32 20.28 1.84
CA GLY A 218 10.31 18.91 2.33
C GLY A 218 11.30 18.03 1.58
N VAL A 219 11.54 16.81 2.13
CA VAL A 219 12.49 15.84 1.57
C VAL A 219 11.84 14.46 1.52
N ILE A 220 11.97 13.79 0.39
CA ILE A 220 11.60 12.40 0.21
C ILE A 220 12.90 11.59 0.17
N VAL A 221 13.10 10.72 1.14
CA VAL A 221 14.26 9.84 1.23
C VAL A 221 13.84 8.43 0.83
N ILE A 222 14.44 7.90 -0.22
CA ILE A 222 14.21 6.56 -0.74
C ILE A 222 15.43 5.72 -0.39
N THR A 223 15.19 4.60 0.26
CA THR A 223 16.20 3.57 0.51
C THR A 223 15.88 2.36 -0.33
N THR A 224 16.84 1.90 -1.12
CA THR A 224 16.68 0.71 -1.94
C THR A 224 17.13 -0.55 -1.19
N LYS A 225 16.58 -1.70 -1.58
CA LYS A 225 16.94 -3.00 -1.02
C LYS A 225 18.43 -3.28 -1.25
N SER A 226 19.13 -3.60 -0.18
CA SER A 226 20.56 -3.93 -0.23
C SER A 226 20.77 -5.43 -0.06
N GLY A 227 21.70 -5.99 -0.81
CA GLY A 227 22.11 -7.39 -0.65
C GLY A 227 22.74 -7.66 0.73
N LYS A 228 22.39 -8.78 1.36
CA LYS A 228 22.91 -9.21 2.66
C LYS A 228 24.02 -10.23 2.47
N LYS A 229 25.13 -10.08 3.20
CA LYS A 229 26.24 -11.06 3.16
C LYS A 229 25.76 -12.41 3.71
N ASN A 230 26.23 -13.49 3.09
CA ASN A 230 25.94 -14.88 3.48
C ASN A 230 24.45 -15.29 3.36
N GLN A 231 23.67 -14.66 2.50
CA GLN A 231 22.32 -15.07 2.16
C GLN A 231 22.34 -15.80 0.82
N GLU A 232 21.46 -16.78 0.64
CA GLU A 232 21.26 -17.41 -0.67
C GLU A 232 20.72 -16.40 -1.66
N THR A 233 21.14 -16.50 -2.92
CA THR A 233 20.66 -15.61 -3.97
C THR A 233 19.16 -15.79 -4.17
N VAL A 234 18.42 -14.70 -4.01
CA VAL A 234 16.97 -14.66 -4.23
C VAL A 234 16.70 -14.04 -5.61
N PHE A 235 15.95 -14.75 -6.42
CA PHE A 235 15.45 -14.24 -7.69
C PHE A 235 13.99 -13.85 -7.53
N SER A 236 13.64 -12.65 -7.97
CA SER A 236 12.24 -12.23 -8.04
C SER A 236 11.86 -11.81 -9.46
N LEU A 237 10.64 -12.17 -9.87
CA LEU A 237 10.03 -11.80 -11.13
C LEU A 237 8.63 -11.27 -10.85
N ASP A 238 8.45 -9.97 -11.05
CA ASP A 238 7.18 -9.29 -10.92
C ASP A 238 6.64 -8.92 -12.29
N THR A 239 5.45 -9.37 -12.62
CA THR A 239 4.78 -9.02 -13.87
C THR A 239 3.39 -8.50 -13.57
N SER A 240 3.08 -7.32 -14.11
CA SER A 240 1.76 -6.70 -14.01
C SER A 240 1.22 -6.34 -15.39
N PHE A 241 -0.09 -6.50 -15.55
CA PHE A 241 -0.85 -6.08 -16.72
C PHE A 241 -1.98 -5.18 -16.29
N GLY A 242 -2.18 -4.08 -16.99
CA GLY A 242 -3.23 -3.13 -16.72
C GLY A 242 -3.76 -2.48 -17.98
N MET A 243 -4.86 -1.74 -17.84
CA MET A 243 -5.39 -0.84 -18.86
C MET A 243 -5.36 0.57 -18.30
N GLN A 244 -4.85 1.51 -19.09
CA GLN A 244 -4.87 2.91 -18.76
C GLN A 244 -5.85 3.62 -19.67
N GLU A 245 -6.76 4.39 -19.10
CA GLU A 245 -7.71 5.23 -19.81
C GLU A 245 -7.84 6.58 -19.11
N VAL A 246 -8.36 7.57 -19.83
CA VAL A 246 -8.66 8.88 -19.26
C VAL A 246 -9.93 8.75 -18.41
N ASP A 247 -9.83 9.05 -17.14
CA ASP A 247 -10.93 8.97 -16.19
C ASP A 247 -12.04 9.96 -16.52
N HIS A 248 -11.68 11.18 -16.95
CA HIS A 248 -12.62 12.25 -17.21
C HIS A 248 -12.23 13.10 -18.42
N HIS A 249 -13.19 13.36 -19.30
CA HIS A 249 -13.05 14.32 -20.38
C HIS A 249 -13.54 15.70 -19.92
N ILE A 250 -12.79 16.73 -20.29
CA ILE A 250 -13.19 18.10 -20.03
C ILE A 250 -14.30 18.51 -21.00
N ASP A 251 -15.39 19.03 -20.50
CA ASP A 251 -16.44 19.58 -21.36
C ASP A 251 -15.92 20.81 -22.10
N VAL A 252 -15.88 20.72 -23.40
CA VAL A 252 -15.40 21.79 -24.31
C VAL A 252 -16.55 22.24 -25.21
N LEU A 253 -16.48 23.49 -25.63
CA LEU A 253 -17.40 24.03 -26.62
C LEU A 253 -17.24 23.29 -27.95
N ASN A 254 -18.35 23.04 -28.61
CA ASN A 254 -18.33 22.55 -29.98
C ASN A 254 -17.94 23.69 -30.97
N ALA A 255 -17.70 23.35 -32.23
CA ALA A 255 -17.21 24.32 -33.23
C ALA A 255 -18.15 25.53 -33.36
N SER A 256 -19.47 25.33 -33.43
CA SER A 256 -20.43 26.41 -33.54
C SER A 256 -20.49 27.29 -32.30
N GLN A 257 -20.45 26.68 -31.11
CA GLN A 257 -20.44 27.40 -29.82
C GLN A 257 -19.14 28.23 -29.64
N TYR A 258 -17.99 27.63 -30.00
CA TYR A 258 -16.70 28.31 -29.92
C TYR A 258 -16.65 29.52 -30.87
N ALA A 259 -17.10 29.36 -32.12
CA ALA A 259 -17.18 30.46 -33.07
C ALA A 259 -18.17 31.56 -32.63
N ALA A 260 -19.30 31.20 -32.02
CA ALA A 260 -20.25 32.16 -31.43
C ALA A 260 -19.58 32.95 -30.29
N MET A 261 -18.88 32.29 -29.39
CA MET A 261 -18.15 32.91 -28.28
C MET A 261 -17.09 33.90 -28.78
N LEU A 262 -16.34 33.53 -29.84
CA LEU A 262 -15.32 34.39 -30.44
C LEU A 262 -15.99 35.63 -31.09
N ASN A 263 -17.12 35.47 -31.76
CA ASN A 263 -17.86 36.57 -32.33
C ASN A 263 -18.36 37.54 -31.24
N GLU A 264 -18.92 37.01 -30.15
CA GLU A 264 -19.39 37.80 -29.02
C GLU A 264 -18.23 38.59 -28.38
N GLY A 265 -17.09 37.94 -28.15
CA GLY A 265 -15.89 38.60 -27.62
C GLY A 265 -15.36 39.69 -28.52
N SER A 266 -15.36 39.50 -29.86
CA SER A 266 -14.91 40.50 -30.84
C SER A 266 -15.85 41.68 -30.85
N VAL A 267 -17.16 41.46 -30.96
CA VAL A 267 -18.18 42.52 -31.00
C VAL A 267 -18.16 43.36 -29.69
N THR A 268 -18.05 42.67 -28.54
CA THR A 268 -17.99 43.35 -27.24
C THR A 268 -16.76 44.24 -27.12
N SER A 269 -15.67 43.87 -27.78
CA SER A 269 -14.42 44.64 -27.85
C SER A 269 -14.42 45.71 -28.96
N GLY A 270 -15.58 45.91 -29.68
CA GLY A 270 -15.73 46.87 -30.75
C GLY A 270 -15.17 46.40 -32.10
N GLY A 271 -14.85 45.11 -32.25
CA GLY A 271 -14.35 44.52 -33.49
C GLY A 271 -15.45 43.96 -34.38
N PRO A 272 -15.13 43.52 -35.59
CA PRO A 272 -16.07 42.91 -36.54
C PRO A 272 -16.36 41.44 -36.13
N LEU A 273 -17.39 40.85 -36.73
CA LEU A 273 -17.62 39.40 -36.63
C LEU A 273 -16.44 38.65 -37.23
N ILE A 274 -15.88 37.70 -36.50
CA ILE A 274 -14.79 36.81 -36.95
C ILE A 274 -15.35 35.76 -37.91
N PHE A 275 -16.51 35.19 -37.60
CA PHE A 275 -17.22 34.23 -38.40
C PHE A 275 -18.56 34.81 -38.82
N SER A 276 -18.74 35.08 -40.12
CA SER A 276 -19.98 35.66 -40.65
C SER A 276 -21.13 34.66 -40.70
N ASP A 277 -20.81 33.38 -40.84
CA ASP A 277 -21.79 32.28 -40.90
C ASP A 277 -21.33 31.13 -39.98
N LEU A 278 -22.21 30.77 -39.06
CA LEU A 278 -22.01 29.67 -38.12
C LEU A 278 -22.70 28.38 -38.52
N SER A 279 -23.62 28.45 -39.53
CA SER A 279 -24.49 27.33 -39.89
C SER A 279 -23.75 26.14 -40.48
N GLY A 280 -22.59 26.36 -41.14
CA GLY A 280 -21.76 25.33 -41.73
C GLY A 280 -20.76 24.66 -40.81
N LEU A 281 -20.59 25.15 -39.56
CA LEU A 281 -19.55 24.66 -38.65
C LEU A 281 -19.92 23.36 -37.97
N GLY A 282 -21.24 23.11 -37.73
CA GLY A 282 -21.71 21.91 -37.06
C GLY A 282 -21.12 21.70 -35.65
N VAL A 283 -20.99 20.45 -35.26
CA VAL A 283 -20.45 20.08 -33.95
C VAL A 283 -18.90 20.13 -33.95
N GLY A 284 -18.29 19.93 -35.12
CA GLY A 284 -16.82 19.79 -35.23
C GLY A 284 -16.30 18.47 -34.69
N THR A 285 -14.99 18.38 -34.49
CA THR A 285 -14.31 17.19 -34.03
C THR A 285 -14.03 17.30 -32.52
N ASN A 286 -14.42 16.28 -31.75
CA ASN A 286 -14.01 16.17 -30.36
C ASN A 286 -12.62 15.53 -30.29
N TRP A 287 -11.59 16.35 -30.25
CA TRP A 287 -10.20 15.91 -30.24
C TRP A 287 -9.84 15.06 -29.02
N GLN A 288 -10.50 15.22 -27.89
CA GLN A 288 -10.28 14.38 -26.72
C GLN A 288 -10.69 12.92 -27.00
N LYS A 289 -11.83 12.71 -27.66
CA LYS A 289 -12.28 11.36 -28.03
C LYS A 289 -11.47 10.73 -29.15
N GLU A 290 -10.89 11.54 -30.03
CA GLU A 290 -10.04 11.05 -31.12
C GLU A 290 -8.62 10.68 -30.63
N LEU A 291 -8.07 11.45 -29.66
CA LEU A 291 -6.69 11.29 -29.20
C LEU A 291 -6.56 10.32 -28.03
N PHE A 292 -7.54 10.29 -27.12
CA PHE A 292 -7.43 9.48 -25.92
C PHE A 292 -8.16 8.15 -26.11
N ASN A 293 -7.38 7.09 -26.19
CA ASN A 293 -7.88 5.73 -26.27
C ASN A 293 -7.32 4.93 -25.08
N ALA A 294 -8.10 3.97 -24.58
CA ALA A 294 -7.61 3.02 -23.60
C ALA A 294 -6.41 2.26 -24.16
N ALA A 295 -5.32 2.19 -23.41
CA ALA A 295 -4.09 1.54 -23.80
C ALA A 295 -3.66 0.48 -22.76
N PRO A 296 -3.21 -0.71 -23.21
CA PRO A 296 -2.66 -1.70 -22.29
C PRO A 296 -1.28 -1.25 -21.79
N ILE A 297 -1.03 -1.50 -20.50
CA ILE A 297 0.27 -1.34 -19.86
C ILE A 297 0.72 -2.71 -19.37
N SER A 298 1.98 -3.03 -19.63
CA SER A 298 2.64 -4.22 -19.11
C SER A 298 3.98 -3.81 -18.51
N THR A 299 4.19 -4.19 -17.24
CA THR A 299 5.45 -3.96 -16.55
C THR A 299 6.00 -5.31 -16.08
N THR A 300 7.27 -5.56 -16.37
CA THR A 300 7.96 -6.77 -15.93
C THR A 300 9.28 -6.37 -15.30
N ASN A 301 9.46 -6.71 -14.01
CA ASN A 301 10.67 -6.47 -13.25
C ASN A 301 11.31 -7.81 -12.91
N PHE A 302 12.60 -7.91 -13.11
CA PHE A 302 13.40 -9.06 -12.70
C PHE A 302 14.53 -8.55 -11.81
N SER A 303 14.67 -9.15 -10.63
CA SER A 303 15.78 -8.83 -9.74
C SER A 303 16.46 -10.09 -9.21
N ALA A 304 17.74 -9.95 -8.85
CA ALA A 304 18.54 -10.97 -8.21
C ALA A 304 19.36 -10.31 -7.10
N SER A 305 19.17 -10.72 -5.87
CA SER A 305 19.84 -10.16 -4.68
C SER A 305 20.53 -11.24 -3.87
#